data_a3119124dac442277ec56aae6b6c63f2
#
_entry.id   a3119124dac442277ec56aae6b6c63f2
#
_cell.length_a   1.000
_cell.length_b   1.000
_cell.length_c   1.000
_cell.angle_alpha   90.00
_cell.angle_beta   90.00
_cell.angle_gamma   90.00
#
_symmetry.space_group_name_H-M   'P 1'
#
loop_
_entity.id
_entity.type
_entity.pdbx_description
1 polymer ?
#
loop_
_entity_poly.entity_id
_entity_poly.type
_entity_poly.pdbx_seq_one_letter_code
_entity_poly.pdbx_strand_id
1 'polypeptide(L)'
;KGYGCETCKPAVASMLASVWNEPILKQDTIQDTNDRFLANIQKGGTYSIVPRVAGGEITPEKLIVLGQVAKKYNLYCKITGGQRIDLFGARVDQLPVIWEELIAHGFESGHAYGKALRTVKSCVGSSWCRFGVQDSVTFAIEVEERYKGFRAPHKLKSAVSGCIRECAEARSKDFGIIATEKG
;
A
#
# COMPACT_ATOMS: atom_id res chain seq x y z
N LYS A 1 24.58 -2.55 -22.29
CA LYS A 1 23.17 -2.36 -22.67
C LYS A 1 22.73 -1.01 -22.10
N GLY A 2 22.60 0.04 -22.95
CA GLY A 2 22.51 1.45 -22.54
C GLY A 2 21.45 1.77 -21.46
N TYR A 3 20.28 1.17 -21.48
CA TYR A 3 19.18 1.51 -20.58
C TYR A 3 18.78 0.41 -19.59
N GLY A 4 19.53 -0.67 -19.50
CA GLY A 4 19.17 -1.84 -18.72
C GLY A 4 17.98 -2.62 -19.31
N CYS A 5 17.59 -3.70 -18.68
CA CYS A 5 16.41 -4.49 -19.06
C CYS A 5 15.38 -4.45 -17.94
N GLU A 6 14.13 -4.80 -18.23
CA GLU A 6 13.04 -4.79 -17.25
C GLU A 6 13.29 -5.75 -16.06
N THR A 7 14.11 -6.78 -16.26
CA THR A 7 14.53 -7.68 -15.18
C THR A 7 15.51 -7.01 -14.19
N CYS A 8 16.46 -6.21 -14.71
CA CYS A 8 17.50 -5.58 -13.88
C CYS A 8 17.04 -4.26 -13.25
N LYS A 9 16.16 -3.51 -13.92
CA LYS A 9 15.73 -2.19 -13.47
C LYS A 9 15.15 -2.16 -12.05
N PRO A 10 14.24 -3.08 -11.64
CA PRO A 10 13.73 -3.10 -10.28
C PRO A 10 14.82 -3.33 -9.23
N ALA A 11 15.77 -4.21 -9.51
CA ALA A 11 16.89 -4.48 -8.61
C ALA A 11 17.79 -3.25 -8.45
N VAL A 12 18.14 -2.60 -9.56
CA VAL A 12 18.94 -1.36 -9.55
C VAL A 12 18.19 -0.24 -8.83
N ALA A 13 16.90 -0.06 -9.11
CA ALA A 13 16.07 0.94 -8.41
C ALA A 13 16.03 0.68 -6.90
N SER A 14 15.90 -0.57 -6.49
CA SER A 14 15.92 -0.96 -5.08
C SER A 14 17.27 -0.66 -4.41
N MET A 15 18.39 -0.92 -5.10
CA MET A 15 19.72 -0.59 -4.62
C MET A 15 19.91 0.93 -4.46
N LEU A 16 19.58 1.70 -5.49
CA LEU A 16 19.66 3.15 -5.47
C LEU A 16 18.82 3.76 -4.35
N ALA A 17 17.60 3.28 -4.19
CA ALA A 17 16.71 3.70 -3.11
C ALA A 17 17.25 3.36 -1.71
N SER A 18 18.01 2.28 -1.58
CA SER A 18 18.65 1.90 -0.31
C SER A 18 19.83 2.83 0.05
N VAL A 19 20.55 3.32 -0.97
CA VAL A 19 21.70 4.21 -0.79
C VAL A 19 21.26 5.67 -0.64
N TRP A 20 20.26 6.11 -1.41
CA TRP A 20 19.76 7.49 -1.42
C TRP A 20 18.30 7.57 -0.99
N ASN A 21 18.03 7.18 0.25
CA ASN A 21 16.68 7.14 0.77
C ASN A 21 16.08 8.53 1.08
N GLU A 22 16.91 9.52 1.37
CA GLU A 22 16.48 10.86 1.75
C GLU A 22 15.59 11.57 0.71
N PRO A 23 15.93 11.58 -0.61
CA PRO A 23 15.06 12.17 -1.63
C PRO A 23 13.70 11.53 -1.71
N ILE A 24 13.60 10.23 -1.36
CA ILE A 24 12.37 9.45 -1.37
C ILE A 24 11.46 9.85 -0.22
N LEU A 25 12.02 9.99 0.97
CA LEU A 25 11.28 10.37 2.17
C LEU A 25 10.70 11.79 2.10
N LYS A 26 11.22 12.61 1.19
CA LYS A 26 10.71 13.98 0.94
C LYS A 26 9.51 14.02 -0.02
N GLN A 27 9.13 12.92 -0.63
CA GLN A 27 7.99 12.84 -1.56
C GLN A 27 6.75 12.34 -0.83
N ASP A 28 5.84 13.23 -0.49
CA ASP A 28 4.70 12.92 0.37
C ASP A 28 3.64 12.03 -0.30
N THR A 29 3.41 12.21 -1.60
CA THR A 29 2.32 11.52 -2.30
C THR A 29 2.75 10.26 -3.06
N ILE A 30 3.99 10.22 -3.54
CA ILE A 30 4.52 9.11 -4.34
C ILE A 30 5.81 8.53 -3.76
N GLN A 31 5.87 8.42 -2.45
CA GLN A 31 7.03 7.94 -1.72
C GLN A 31 7.31 6.47 -1.99
N ASP A 32 7.83 6.12 -3.12
CA ASP A 32 8.52 4.85 -3.29
C ASP A 32 9.36 4.80 -4.54
N THR A 33 10.30 3.90 -4.53
CA THR A 33 11.25 3.77 -5.58
C THR A 33 11.83 2.40 -5.71
N ASN A 34 11.25 1.42 -5.09
CA ASN A 34 11.61 0.06 -5.35
C ASN A 34 11.25 -0.35 -6.79
N ASP A 35 10.24 0.31 -7.33
CA ASP A 35 9.83 0.18 -8.70
C ASP A 35 9.82 1.54 -9.38
N ARG A 36 10.61 1.70 -10.44
CA ARG A 36 10.82 2.99 -11.13
C ARG A 36 9.55 3.60 -11.71
N PHE A 37 8.49 2.81 -11.86
CA PHE A 37 7.23 3.26 -12.44
C PHE A 37 6.13 3.46 -11.37
N LEU A 38 6.46 3.32 -10.09
CA LEU A 38 5.49 3.30 -8.99
C LEU A 38 4.38 2.27 -9.20
N ALA A 39 4.76 1.12 -9.78
CA ALA A 39 3.85 0.04 -10.14
C ALA A 39 4.63 -1.27 -10.19
N ASN A 40 3.98 -2.38 -9.89
CA ASN A 40 4.62 -3.68 -9.96
C ASN A 40 4.44 -4.29 -11.36
N ILE A 41 5.52 -4.75 -11.96
CA ILE A 41 5.46 -5.48 -13.23
C ILE A 41 4.71 -6.80 -13.03
N GLN A 42 3.82 -7.10 -13.96
CA GLN A 42 3.00 -8.31 -13.98
C GLN A 42 3.39 -9.23 -15.12
N LYS A 43 2.87 -10.45 -15.06
CA LYS A 43 3.00 -11.41 -16.17
C LYS A 43 2.44 -10.78 -17.45
N GLY A 44 3.18 -10.88 -18.55
CA GLY A 44 2.80 -10.30 -19.84
C GLY A 44 3.19 -8.83 -20.04
N GLY A 45 3.98 -8.24 -19.11
CA GLY A 45 4.54 -6.89 -19.28
C GLY A 45 3.60 -5.74 -18.94
N THR A 46 2.43 -6.03 -18.36
CA THR A 46 1.56 -5.01 -17.77
C THR A 46 1.97 -4.70 -16.34
N TYR A 47 1.32 -3.71 -15.73
CA TYR A 47 1.63 -3.25 -14.37
C TYR A 47 0.40 -3.29 -13.46
N SER A 48 0.64 -3.47 -12.17
CA SER A 48 -0.36 -3.21 -11.14
C SER A 48 -0.05 -1.91 -10.41
N ILE A 49 -1.09 -1.11 -10.22
CA ILE A 49 -1.07 0.12 -9.46
C ILE A 49 -1.74 -0.16 -8.12
N VAL A 50 -1.12 0.28 -7.04
CA VAL A 50 -1.60 0.03 -5.67
C VAL A 50 -1.76 1.35 -4.94
N PRO A 51 -2.92 2.00 -5.05
CA PRO A 51 -3.23 3.19 -4.26
C PRO A 51 -3.28 2.87 -2.77
N ARG A 52 -2.87 3.82 -1.94
CA ARG A 52 -2.92 3.66 -0.49
C ARG A 52 -4.35 3.67 0.02
N VAL A 53 -4.64 2.68 0.87
CA VAL A 53 -5.86 2.57 1.67
C VAL A 53 -5.40 2.27 3.10
N ALA A 54 -5.06 3.33 3.83
CA ALA A 54 -4.46 3.21 5.17
C ALA A 54 -5.43 2.52 6.13
N GLY A 55 -4.91 1.56 6.89
CA GLY A 55 -5.73 0.77 7.82
C GLY A 55 -6.87 -0.03 7.16
N GLY A 56 -6.96 -0.06 5.83
CA GLY A 56 -8.08 -0.65 5.11
C GLY A 56 -9.33 0.23 5.06
N GLU A 57 -9.24 1.49 5.51
CA GLU A 57 -10.35 2.44 5.50
C GLU A 57 -10.39 3.23 4.18
N ILE A 58 -11.56 3.28 3.56
CA ILE A 58 -11.77 4.04 2.32
C ILE A 58 -13.13 4.75 2.36
N THR A 59 -13.17 6.01 1.91
CA THR A 59 -14.44 6.74 1.80
C THR A 59 -15.20 6.33 0.54
N PRO A 60 -16.55 6.47 0.53
CA PRO A 60 -17.35 6.17 -0.65
C PRO A 60 -16.88 6.94 -1.90
N GLU A 61 -16.48 8.20 -1.74
CA GLU A 61 -16.01 9.07 -2.83
C GLU A 61 -14.72 8.50 -3.43
N LYS A 62 -13.74 8.13 -2.60
CA LYS A 62 -12.50 7.49 -3.05
C LYS A 62 -12.76 6.14 -3.72
N LEU A 63 -13.70 5.36 -3.21
CA LEU A 63 -14.09 4.08 -3.82
C LEU A 63 -14.66 4.28 -5.23
N ILE A 64 -15.51 5.31 -5.42
CA ILE A 64 -16.06 5.69 -6.73
C ILE A 64 -14.93 6.08 -7.68
N VAL A 65 -13.98 6.89 -7.26
CA VAL A 65 -12.82 7.29 -8.06
C VAL A 65 -12.01 6.07 -8.54
N LEU A 66 -11.73 5.12 -7.66
CA LEU A 66 -11.03 3.89 -8.06
C LEU A 66 -11.80 3.12 -9.15
N GLY A 67 -13.11 3.00 -8.98
CA GLY A 67 -13.97 2.36 -9.98
C GLY A 67 -13.97 3.09 -11.32
N GLN A 68 -14.03 4.43 -11.30
CA GLN A 68 -13.99 5.26 -12.52
C GLN A 68 -12.66 5.15 -13.24
N VAL A 69 -11.53 5.24 -12.51
CA VAL A 69 -10.18 5.08 -13.07
C VAL A 69 -10.03 3.68 -13.67
N ALA A 70 -10.43 2.65 -12.95
CA ALA A 70 -10.34 1.28 -13.44
C ALA A 70 -11.16 1.09 -14.74
N LYS A 71 -12.38 1.63 -14.79
CA LYS A 71 -13.24 1.58 -15.98
C LYS A 71 -12.62 2.34 -17.15
N LYS A 72 -12.12 3.55 -16.92
CA LYS A 72 -11.53 4.43 -17.94
C LYS A 72 -10.31 3.78 -18.62
N TYR A 73 -9.45 3.14 -17.85
CA TYR A 73 -8.21 2.52 -18.34
C TYR A 73 -8.32 1.01 -18.57
N ASN A 74 -9.53 0.44 -18.45
CA ASN A 74 -9.81 -0.99 -18.60
C ASN A 74 -8.92 -1.87 -17.69
N LEU A 75 -8.86 -1.53 -16.41
CA LEU A 75 -8.07 -2.24 -15.41
C LEU A 75 -8.91 -3.26 -14.66
N TYR A 76 -8.28 -4.38 -14.31
CA TYR A 76 -8.86 -5.37 -13.42
C TYR A 76 -8.66 -4.96 -11.95
N CYS A 77 -9.74 -4.93 -11.16
CA CYS A 77 -9.68 -4.60 -9.74
C CYS A 77 -9.68 -5.86 -8.88
N LYS A 78 -8.85 -5.86 -7.84
CA LYS A 78 -8.87 -6.92 -6.84
C LYS A 78 -8.62 -6.37 -5.44
N ILE A 79 -9.48 -6.74 -4.49
CA ILE A 79 -9.22 -6.59 -3.08
C ILE A 79 -8.17 -7.63 -2.69
N THR A 80 -7.03 -7.17 -2.19
CA THR A 80 -5.89 -8.03 -1.86
C THR A 80 -5.77 -8.25 -0.35
N GLY A 81 -4.93 -9.18 0.07
CA GLY A 81 -4.76 -9.55 1.48
C GLY A 81 -4.23 -8.43 2.39
N GLY A 82 -3.78 -7.32 1.83
CA GLY A 82 -3.40 -6.12 2.58
C GLY A 82 -4.54 -5.11 2.78
N GLN A 83 -5.79 -5.50 2.53
CA GLN A 83 -6.96 -4.61 2.58
C GLN A 83 -6.86 -3.42 1.61
N ARG A 84 -6.29 -3.66 0.44
CA ARG A 84 -6.17 -2.66 -0.63
C ARG A 84 -6.95 -3.12 -1.84
N ILE A 85 -7.25 -2.16 -2.70
CA ILE A 85 -7.79 -2.40 -4.04
C ILE A 85 -6.65 -2.17 -5.03
N ASP A 86 -6.09 -3.26 -5.54
CA ASP A 86 -5.01 -3.22 -6.52
C ASP A 86 -5.63 -3.19 -7.93
N LEU A 87 -5.10 -2.32 -8.80
CA LEU A 87 -5.54 -2.14 -10.19
C LEU A 87 -4.52 -2.80 -11.12
N PHE A 88 -4.94 -3.80 -11.89
CA PHE A 88 -4.06 -4.60 -12.75
C PHE A 88 -4.31 -4.34 -14.23
N GLY A 89 -3.27 -4.50 -15.03
CA GLY A 89 -3.36 -4.46 -16.49
C GLY A 89 -2.95 -3.12 -17.11
N ALA A 90 -2.44 -2.19 -16.33
CA ALA A 90 -1.97 -0.91 -16.86
C ALA A 90 -0.76 -1.11 -17.78
N ARG A 91 -0.72 -0.36 -18.91
CA ARG A 91 0.48 -0.25 -19.73
C ARG A 91 1.40 0.81 -19.14
N VAL A 92 2.69 0.71 -19.45
CA VAL A 92 3.72 1.64 -18.94
C VAL A 92 3.43 3.09 -19.31
N ASP A 93 2.90 3.35 -20.50
CA ASP A 93 2.54 4.68 -20.99
C ASP A 93 1.32 5.27 -20.27
N GLN A 94 0.48 4.45 -19.65
CA GLN A 94 -0.68 4.88 -18.87
C GLN A 94 -0.34 5.24 -17.42
N LEU A 95 0.78 4.75 -16.88
CA LEU A 95 1.09 4.92 -15.45
C LEU A 95 1.15 6.39 -15.02
N PRO A 96 1.83 7.30 -15.73
CA PRO A 96 1.89 8.70 -15.32
C PRO A 96 0.52 9.36 -15.23
N VAL A 97 -0.32 9.16 -16.25
CA VAL A 97 -1.66 9.77 -16.29
C VAL A 97 -2.64 9.16 -15.29
N ILE A 98 -2.50 7.86 -15.00
CA ILE A 98 -3.31 7.20 -13.95
C ILE A 98 -2.90 7.74 -12.58
N TRP A 99 -1.61 7.89 -12.30
CA TRP A 99 -1.14 8.45 -11.03
C TRP A 99 -1.51 9.92 -10.88
N GLU A 100 -1.41 10.72 -11.93
CA GLU A 100 -1.85 12.11 -11.92
C GLU A 100 -3.35 12.22 -11.54
N GLU A 101 -4.20 11.39 -12.13
CA GLU A 101 -5.62 11.35 -11.82
C GLU A 101 -5.89 10.88 -10.38
N LEU A 102 -5.21 9.83 -9.91
CA LEU A 102 -5.35 9.34 -8.54
C LEU A 102 -4.88 10.37 -7.49
N ILE A 103 -3.75 11.02 -7.74
CA ILE A 103 -3.20 12.05 -6.84
C ILE A 103 -4.14 13.27 -6.78
N ALA A 104 -4.71 13.69 -7.91
CA ALA A 104 -5.69 14.78 -7.95
C ALA A 104 -6.93 14.52 -7.07
N HIS A 105 -7.23 13.24 -6.79
CA HIS A 105 -8.31 12.81 -5.91
C HIS A 105 -7.82 12.39 -4.50
N GLY A 106 -6.62 12.79 -4.12
CA GLY A 106 -6.07 12.57 -2.78
C GLY A 106 -5.62 11.14 -2.49
N PHE A 107 -5.27 10.37 -3.53
CA PHE A 107 -4.55 9.12 -3.37
C PHE A 107 -3.04 9.34 -3.38
N GLU A 108 -2.34 8.42 -2.73
CA GLU A 108 -0.89 8.29 -2.80
C GLU A 108 -0.50 6.83 -3.06
N SER A 109 0.76 6.58 -3.33
CA SER A 109 1.27 5.21 -3.48
C SER A 109 1.07 4.41 -2.20
N GLY A 110 0.61 3.18 -2.33
CA GLY A 110 0.45 2.23 -1.22
C GLY A 110 1.76 1.58 -0.76
N HIS A 111 2.91 2.03 -1.27
CA HIS A 111 4.24 1.46 -0.98
C HIS A 111 4.30 -0.08 -1.08
N ALA A 112 3.55 -0.65 -2.04
CA ALA A 112 3.45 -2.10 -2.22
C ALA A 112 4.59 -2.68 -3.07
N TYR A 113 5.77 -2.07 -3.00
CA TYR A 113 6.93 -2.37 -3.84
C TYR A 113 8.10 -2.87 -2.98
N GLY A 114 8.76 -3.94 -3.43
CA GLY A 114 9.99 -4.45 -2.85
C GLY A 114 10.05 -4.46 -1.33
N LYS A 115 11.00 -3.73 -0.77
CA LYS A 115 11.33 -3.68 0.66
C LYS A 115 10.64 -2.55 1.44
N ALA A 116 9.69 -1.85 0.84
CA ALA A 116 8.91 -0.84 1.56
C ALA A 116 8.04 -1.51 2.64
N LEU A 117 7.80 -0.78 3.72
CA LEU A 117 6.80 -1.17 4.70
C LEU A 117 5.43 -1.23 4.05
N ARG A 118 4.71 -2.31 4.29
CA ARG A 118 3.38 -2.54 3.73
C ARG A 118 2.32 -1.80 4.55
N THR A 119 1.12 -1.75 4.00
CA THR A 119 -0.06 -1.26 4.74
C THR A 119 -0.24 -2.02 6.04
N VAL A 120 -0.74 -1.36 7.06
CA VAL A 120 -1.11 -1.95 8.35
C VAL A 120 -2.55 -2.43 8.26
N LYS A 121 -2.76 -3.73 8.36
CA LYS A 121 -4.10 -4.32 8.33
C LYS A 121 -4.84 -4.01 9.63
N SER A 122 -6.13 -3.70 9.58
CA SER A 122 -6.96 -3.52 10.78
C SER A 122 -8.25 -4.35 10.75
N CYS A 123 -8.84 -4.58 11.91
CA CYS A 123 -10.26 -4.93 11.99
C CYS A 123 -11.08 -3.65 12.22
N VAL A 124 -12.40 -3.75 12.26
CA VAL A 124 -13.27 -2.58 12.41
C VAL A 124 -13.25 -1.91 13.79
N GLY A 125 -12.56 -2.51 14.77
CA GLY A 125 -12.33 -1.93 16.09
C GLY A 125 -13.57 -1.66 16.93
N SER A 126 -13.38 -0.91 18.01
CA SER A 126 -14.46 -0.56 18.94
C SER A 126 -15.52 0.36 18.34
N SER A 127 -15.21 1.08 17.27
CA SER A 127 -16.18 1.97 16.60
C SER A 127 -17.39 1.23 16.02
N TRP A 128 -17.20 -0.02 15.56
CA TRP A 128 -18.25 -0.79 14.91
C TRP A 128 -18.47 -2.18 15.49
N CYS A 129 -17.49 -2.73 16.20
CA CYS A 129 -17.56 -4.07 16.74
C CYS A 129 -17.91 -4.09 18.21
N ARG A 130 -18.99 -4.75 18.61
CA ARG A 130 -19.40 -4.90 20.02
C ARG A 130 -18.35 -5.60 20.91
N PHE A 131 -17.40 -6.31 20.31
CA PHE A 131 -16.32 -7.01 21.02
C PHE A 131 -14.99 -6.25 20.97
N GLY A 132 -14.94 -5.15 20.23
CA GLY A 132 -13.75 -4.32 20.13
C GLY A 132 -13.49 -3.60 21.45
N VAL A 133 -12.27 -3.73 21.97
CA VAL A 133 -11.85 -3.03 23.20
C VAL A 133 -11.05 -1.77 22.91
N GLN A 134 -10.52 -1.66 21.67
CA GLN A 134 -9.79 -0.46 21.23
C GLN A 134 -10.13 -0.12 19.79
N ASP A 135 -9.91 1.14 19.41
CA ASP A 135 -10.01 1.63 18.03
C ASP A 135 -8.80 1.18 17.23
N SER A 136 -8.93 0.01 16.60
CA SER A 136 -7.86 -0.57 15.79
C SER A 136 -7.69 0.11 14.44
N VAL A 137 -8.69 0.80 13.91
CA VAL A 137 -8.61 1.47 12.61
C VAL A 137 -7.73 2.71 12.72
N THR A 138 -8.09 3.63 13.63
CA THR A 138 -7.30 4.85 13.86
C THR A 138 -5.85 4.51 14.20
N PHE A 139 -5.65 3.55 15.10
CA PHE A 139 -4.30 3.15 15.50
C PHE A 139 -3.50 2.51 14.35
N ALA A 140 -4.14 1.69 13.51
CA ALA A 140 -3.48 1.14 12.34
C ALA A 140 -3.07 2.23 11.33
N ILE A 141 -3.92 3.23 11.12
CA ILE A 141 -3.62 4.39 10.27
C ILE A 141 -2.44 5.17 10.84
N GLU A 142 -2.43 5.49 12.13
CA GLU A 142 -1.32 6.19 12.79
C GLU A 142 0.01 5.44 12.66
N VAL A 143 0.00 4.12 12.87
CA VAL A 143 1.19 3.28 12.68
C VAL A 143 1.65 3.29 11.23
N GLU A 144 0.72 3.18 10.28
CA GLU A 144 1.05 3.20 8.85
C GLU A 144 1.64 4.55 8.43
N GLU A 145 1.01 5.66 8.81
CA GLU A 145 1.47 7.01 8.51
C GLU A 145 2.84 7.33 9.11
N ARG A 146 3.07 6.85 10.33
CA ARG A 146 4.36 7.03 11.01
C ARG A 146 5.52 6.36 10.29
N TYR A 147 5.28 5.21 9.69
CA TYR A 147 6.32 4.36 9.10
C TYR A 147 6.27 4.26 7.57
N LYS A 148 5.33 4.93 6.91
CA LYS A 148 5.28 4.95 5.44
C LYS A 148 6.59 5.50 4.87
N GLY A 149 7.03 4.93 3.76
CA GLY A 149 8.27 5.33 3.11
C GLY A 149 9.54 4.75 3.72
N PHE A 150 9.50 4.18 4.91
CA PHE A 150 10.65 3.49 5.49
C PHE A 150 10.95 2.19 4.74
N ARG A 151 12.23 1.93 4.56
CA ARG A 151 12.70 0.69 3.98
C ARG A 151 13.07 -0.31 5.07
N ALA A 152 12.58 -1.52 4.93
CA ALA A 152 12.94 -2.66 5.76
C ALA A 152 13.98 -3.53 5.02
N PRO A 153 14.80 -4.33 5.74
CA PRO A 153 15.69 -5.31 5.11
C PRO A 153 14.95 -6.29 4.21
N HIS A 154 13.70 -6.58 4.52
CA HIS A 154 12.79 -7.42 3.76
C HIS A 154 11.37 -6.85 3.80
N LYS A 155 10.45 -7.39 2.98
CA LYS A 155 9.03 -7.04 3.02
C LYS A 155 8.47 -7.27 4.43
N LEU A 156 7.94 -6.23 5.05
CA LEU A 156 7.35 -6.26 6.38
C LEU A 156 5.84 -6.06 6.31
N LYS A 157 5.10 -6.97 6.92
CA LYS A 157 3.64 -6.92 7.03
C LYS A 157 3.27 -6.73 8.48
N SER A 158 2.23 -5.93 8.73
CA SER A 158 1.74 -5.64 10.06
C SER A 158 0.22 -5.64 10.13
N ALA A 159 -0.31 -5.78 11.35
CA ALA A 159 -1.74 -5.69 11.60
C ALA A 159 -2.05 -5.27 13.03
N VAL A 160 -3.22 -4.65 13.20
CA VAL A 160 -3.79 -4.25 14.49
C VAL A 160 -5.15 -4.90 14.65
N SER A 161 -5.30 -5.72 15.68
CA SER A 161 -6.58 -6.34 16.07
C SER A 161 -7.14 -5.64 17.29
N GLY A 162 -8.37 -5.14 17.22
CA GLY A 162 -9.05 -4.39 18.28
C GLY A 162 -9.51 -5.24 19.48
N CYS A 163 -9.25 -6.55 19.49
CA CYS A 163 -9.49 -7.46 20.62
C CYS A 163 -8.80 -8.81 20.38
N ILE A 164 -8.86 -9.69 21.38
CA ILE A 164 -8.24 -11.03 21.36
C ILE A 164 -8.82 -12.00 20.32
N ARG A 165 -9.93 -11.66 19.65
CA ARG A 165 -10.49 -12.45 18.55
C ARG A 165 -9.67 -12.39 17.26
N GLU A 166 -8.77 -11.42 17.16
CA GLU A 166 -7.78 -11.34 16.08
C GLU A 166 -8.31 -11.31 14.65
N CYS A 167 -9.41 -10.60 14.40
CA CYS A 167 -10.00 -10.52 13.06
C CYS A 167 -9.07 -9.88 12.00
N ALA A 168 -8.05 -9.13 12.41
CA ALA A 168 -7.01 -8.61 11.51
C ALA A 168 -5.84 -9.58 11.31
N GLU A 169 -5.86 -10.76 11.94
CA GLU A 169 -4.81 -11.79 11.84
C GLU A 169 -3.41 -11.28 12.26
N ALA A 170 -3.36 -10.51 13.35
CA ALA A 170 -2.14 -9.85 13.81
C ALA A 170 -0.99 -10.85 14.10
N ARG A 171 -1.30 -12.01 14.69
CA ARG A 171 -0.30 -13.07 14.96
C ARG A 171 0.39 -13.62 13.72
N SER A 172 -0.24 -13.54 12.56
CA SER A 172 0.30 -14.09 11.31
C SER A 172 1.18 -13.10 10.56
N LYS A 173 1.43 -11.92 11.14
CA LYS A 173 2.22 -10.85 10.53
C LYS A 173 3.66 -10.84 11.08
N ASP A 174 4.53 -10.09 10.41
CA ASP A 174 5.91 -9.92 10.88
C ASP A 174 5.94 -9.16 12.22
N PHE A 175 5.02 -8.18 12.40
CA PHE A 175 4.63 -7.72 13.73
C PHE A 175 3.11 -7.49 13.80
N GLY A 176 2.53 -7.76 14.95
CA GLY A 176 1.09 -7.60 15.16
C GLY A 176 0.80 -7.03 16.55
N ILE A 177 -0.24 -6.20 16.59
CA ILE A 177 -0.73 -5.59 17.82
C ILE A 177 -2.13 -6.13 18.09
N ILE A 178 -2.36 -6.62 19.30
CA ILE A 178 -3.64 -7.17 19.73
C ILE A 178 -4.08 -6.43 20.98
N ALA A 179 -5.21 -5.74 20.87
CA ALA A 179 -5.78 -5.04 22.01
C ALA A 179 -6.30 -6.01 23.08
N THR A 180 -6.04 -5.70 24.33
CA THR A 180 -6.57 -6.39 25.50
C THR A 180 -7.34 -5.42 26.39
N GLU A 181 -8.15 -5.94 27.34
CA GLU A 181 -8.95 -5.10 28.25
C GLU A 181 -8.09 -4.21 29.18
N LYS A 182 -6.81 -4.53 29.30
CA LYS A 182 -5.88 -3.78 30.14
C LYS A 182 -4.97 -2.81 29.37
N GLY A 183 -5.22 -2.62 28.08
CA GLY A 183 -4.42 -1.77 27.19
C GLY A 183 -3.46 -2.53 26.29
#